data_60f2cb8ccad047eaeb43d3d50b97318e
#
_entry.id   60f2cb8ccad047eaeb43d3d50b97318e
#
_cell.length_a   1.000
_cell.length_b   1.000
_cell.length_c   1.000
_cell.angle_alpha   90.00
_cell.angle_beta   90.00
_cell.angle_gamma   90.00
#
_symmetry.space_group_name_H-M   'P 1'
#
loop_
_entity.id
_entity.type
_entity.pdbx_description
1 polymer ?
#
loop_
_entity_poly.entity_id
_entity_poly.type
_entity_poly.pdbx_seq_one_letter_code
_entity_poly.pdbx_strand_id
1 'polypeptide(L)'
;MSHSPSPDLHVADVDLATDWDELIESYWEAWKHPRQAVGELTFAHLGSNTAAEAQALADVKRTLLRAAQDDREGTRWVKCIHVPSGRIVGGAMFQVHRRNPYRAGLPPLQATWFPEGSELRGLSEAMYAQLWAWRPRLMSDAHICMYGPILILSLSGLRR
;
A
#
# COMPACT_ATOMS: atom_id res chain seq x y z
N MET A 1 13.78 -23.98 -9.69
CA MET A 1 12.35 -24.37 -9.76
C MET A 1 11.62 -23.28 -10.53
N SER A 2 11.22 -23.55 -11.76
CA SER A 2 10.47 -22.60 -12.59
C SER A 2 9.01 -22.63 -12.13
N HIS A 3 8.56 -21.59 -11.45
CA HIS A 3 7.13 -21.40 -11.20
C HIS A 3 6.50 -20.89 -12.49
N SER A 4 5.75 -21.74 -13.18
CA SER A 4 4.81 -21.25 -14.19
C SER A 4 3.79 -20.34 -13.49
N PRO A 5 3.49 -19.16 -14.05
CA PRO A 5 2.42 -18.32 -13.49
C PRO A 5 1.12 -19.12 -13.46
N SER A 6 0.34 -18.96 -12.38
CA SER A 6 -0.99 -19.57 -12.30
C SER A 6 -1.83 -19.08 -13.47
N PRO A 7 -2.46 -19.96 -14.27
CA PRO A 7 -3.27 -19.54 -15.41
C PRO A 7 -4.47 -18.68 -15.02
N ASP A 8 -4.81 -18.64 -13.72
CA ASP A 8 -5.94 -17.92 -13.17
C ASP A 8 -5.60 -16.50 -12.70
N LEU A 9 -4.34 -16.08 -12.77
CA LEU A 9 -3.90 -14.76 -12.35
C LEU A 9 -3.29 -13.98 -13.52
N HIS A 10 -3.69 -12.73 -13.65
CA HIS A 10 -3.18 -11.80 -14.64
C HIS A 10 -2.70 -10.49 -13.97
N VAL A 11 -1.47 -10.06 -14.28
CA VAL A 11 -0.92 -8.79 -13.79
C VAL A 11 -0.99 -7.76 -14.91
N ALA A 12 -1.52 -6.57 -14.58
CA ALA A 12 -1.68 -5.45 -15.49
C ALA A 12 -1.42 -4.12 -14.80
N ASP A 13 -1.23 -3.07 -15.58
CA ASP A 13 -1.21 -1.72 -15.07
C ASP A 13 -2.59 -1.31 -14.54
N VAL A 14 -2.61 -0.46 -13.51
CA VAL A 14 -3.83 0.07 -12.93
C VAL A 14 -4.36 1.23 -13.77
N ASP A 15 -5.62 1.16 -14.16
CA ASP A 15 -6.36 2.32 -14.61
C ASP A 15 -6.92 3.07 -13.38
N LEU A 16 -6.36 4.26 -13.11
CA LEU A 16 -6.73 5.05 -11.94
C LEU A 16 -8.21 5.50 -11.95
N ALA A 17 -8.88 5.48 -13.10
CA ALA A 17 -10.27 5.89 -13.21
C ALA A 17 -11.26 4.76 -12.91
N THR A 18 -10.89 3.52 -13.23
CA THR A 18 -11.81 2.37 -13.17
C THR A 18 -11.45 1.34 -12.11
N ASP A 19 -10.15 1.17 -11.81
CA ASP A 19 -9.68 0.09 -10.95
C ASP A 19 -9.44 0.52 -9.51
N TRP A 20 -9.32 1.84 -9.27
CA TRP A 20 -8.77 2.39 -8.05
C TRP A 20 -9.52 1.98 -6.80
N ASP A 21 -10.82 2.04 -6.84
CA ASP A 21 -11.66 1.74 -5.69
C ASP A 21 -11.52 0.28 -5.26
N GLU A 22 -11.62 -0.65 -6.20
CA GLU A 22 -11.49 -2.08 -5.92
C GLU A 22 -10.06 -2.43 -5.47
N LEU A 23 -9.05 -1.81 -6.09
CA LEU A 23 -7.65 -2.03 -5.71
C LEU A 23 -7.39 -1.64 -4.26
N ILE A 24 -7.82 -0.44 -3.84
CA ILE A 24 -7.56 0.03 -2.48
C ILE A 24 -8.44 -0.68 -1.44
N GLU A 25 -9.66 -1.09 -1.79
CA GLU A 25 -10.46 -1.97 -0.92
C GLU A 25 -9.79 -3.32 -0.72
N SER A 26 -9.29 -3.91 -1.78
CA SER A 26 -8.49 -5.14 -1.71
C SER A 26 -7.27 -4.97 -0.81
N TYR A 27 -6.58 -3.84 -0.92
CA TYR A 27 -5.46 -3.45 -0.06
C TYR A 27 -5.85 -3.34 1.40
N TRP A 28 -6.94 -2.65 1.69
CA TRP A 28 -7.43 -2.48 3.05
C TRP A 28 -7.79 -3.81 3.70
N GLU A 29 -8.51 -4.67 2.99
CA GLU A 29 -8.91 -5.99 3.49
C GLU A 29 -7.72 -6.89 3.80
N ALA A 30 -6.59 -6.72 3.11
CA ALA A 30 -5.37 -7.47 3.39
C ALA A 30 -4.76 -7.20 4.74
N TRP A 31 -4.82 -5.96 5.15
CA TRP A 31 -4.31 -5.58 6.45
C TRP A 31 -5.26 -5.95 7.59
N LYS A 32 -6.54 -6.17 7.27
CA LYS A 32 -7.54 -6.66 8.22
C LYS A 32 -7.43 -8.16 8.48
N HIS A 33 -7.10 -8.93 7.43
CA HIS A 33 -7.19 -10.39 7.47
C HIS A 33 -5.95 -11.07 6.89
N PRO A 34 -5.08 -11.68 7.74
CA PRO A 34 -5.12 -11.68 9.21
C PRO A 34 -4.77 -10.30 9.78
N ARG A 35 -5.33 -9.99 10.94
CA ARG A 35 -5.06 -8.73 11.66
C ARG A 35 -3.57 -8.60 11.95
N GLN A 36 -2.99 -7.45 11.58
CA GLN A 36 -1.56 -7.20 11.69
C GLN A 36 -1.32 -5.88 12.45
N ALA A 37 -0.45 -5.93 13.46
CA ALA A 37 -0.11 -4.74 14.25
C ALA A 37 0.44 -3.59 13.40
N VAL A 38 1.24 -3.90 12.36
CA VAL A 38 1.73 -2.90 11.41
C VAL A 38 0.58 -2.22 10.67
N GLY A 39 -0.46 -2.97 10.29
CA GLY A 39 -1.67 -2.42 9.66
C GLY A 39 -2.38 -1.44 10.56
N GLU A 40 -2.50 -1.76 11.85
CA GLU A 40 -3.15 -0.87 12.83
C GLU A 40 -2.39 0.44 13.06
N LEU A 41 -1.06 0.41 12.94
CA LEU A 41 -0.22 1.62 13.02
C LEU A 41 -0.15 2.40 11.70
N THR A 42 -0.54 1.76 10.59
CA THR A 42 -0.55 2.37 9.26
C THR A 42 -1.90 2.99 8.91
N PHE A 43 -3.00 2.38 9.39
CA PHE A 43 -4.37 2.76 9.03
C PHE A 43 -5.21 2.99 10.28
N ALA A 44 -5.65 4.22 10.46
CA ALA A 44 -6.55 4.53 11.57
C ALA A 44 -7.86 3.71 11.47
N HIS A 45 -8.34 3.24 12.59
CA HIS A 45 -9.60 2.50 12.74
C HIS A 45 -9.69 1.17 11.98
N LEU A 46 -8.57 0.64 11.45
CA LEU A 46 -8.55 -0.61 10.70
C LEU A 46 -9.22 -1.75 11.48
N GLY A 47 -10.24 -2.39 10.88
CA GLY A 47 -10.96 -3.52 11.45
C GLY A 47 -11.93 -3.17 12.57
N SER A 48 -12.23 -1.88 12.79
CA SER A 48 -13.23 -1.47 13.79
C SER A 48 -14.68 -1.68 13.34
N ASN A 49 -14.90 -1.87 12.05
CA ASN A 49 -16.22 -2.01 11.42
C ASN A 49 -17.17 -0.83 11.73
N THR A 50 -16.62 0.38 11.84
CA THR A 50 -17.35 1.60 12.20
C THR A 50 -17.39 2.59 11.04
N ALA A 51 -18.22 3.64 11.19
CA ALA A 51 -18.21 4.77 10.25
C ALA A 51 -16.84 5.47 10.19
N ALA A 52 -16.07 5.45 11.30
CA ALA A 52 -14.71 5.99 11.33
C ALA A 52 -13.75 5.19 10.44
N GLU A 53 -13.88 3.87 10.38
CA GLU A 53 -13.11 3.03 9.45
C GLU A 53 -13.46 3.34 7.99
N ALA A 54 -14.76 3.46 7.69
CA ALA A 54 -15.19 3.79 6.32
C ALA A 54 -14.66 5.16 5.87
N GLN A 55 -14.63 6.14 6.78
CA GLN A 55 -14.03 7.45 6.50
C GLN A 55 -12.53 7.36 6.31
N ALA A 56 -11.81 6.61 7.15
CA ALA A 56 -10.37 6.40 7.02
C ALA A 56 -10.00 5.74 5.69
N LEU A 57 -10.75 4.72 5.25
CA LEU A 57 -10.58 4.11 3.93
C LEU A 57 -10.79 5.12 2.80
N ALA A 58 -11.84 5.95 2.89
CA ALA A 58 -12.09 7.00 1.88
C ALA A 58 -10.95 8.03 1.83
N ASP A 59 -10.37 8.38 2.97
CA ASP A 59 -9.24 9.30 3.06
C ASP A 59 -7.96 8.69 2.47
N VAL A 60 -7.70 7.42 2.72
CA VAL A 60 -6.58 6.68 2.11
C VAL A 60 -6.74 6.61 0.59
N LYS A 61 -7.92 6.24 0.08
CA LYS A 61 -8.23 6.22 -1.36
C LYS A 61 -7.89 7.55 -2.01
N ARG A 62 -8.38 8.64 -1.43
CA ARG A 62 -8.19 10.00 -1.93
C ARG A 62 -6.71 10.42 -1.90
N THR A 63 -6.02 10.16 -0.79
CA THR A 63 -4.62 10.56 -0.61
C THR A 63 -3.69 9.83 -1.56
N LEU A 64 -3.84 8.51 -1.68
CA LEU A 64 -3.03 7.71 -2.58
C LEU A 64 -3.34 8.00 -4.05
N LEU A 65 -4.61 8.27 -4.40
CA LEU A 65 -4.99 8.65 -5.77
C LEU A 65 -4.31 9.96 -6.18
N ARG A 66 -4.34 10.97 -5.30
CA ARG A 66 -3.67 12.25 -5.56
C ARG A 66 -2.17 12.03 -5.77
N ALA A 67 -1.52 11.30 -4.88
CA ALA A 67 -0.09 11.01 -5.02
C ALA A 67 0.25 10.28 -6.33
N ALA A 68 -0.61 9.33 -6.77
CA ALA A 68 -0.44 8.64 -8.04
C ALA A 68 -0.66 9.56 -9.27
N GLN A 69 -1.55 10.54 -9.15
CA GLN A 69 -1.81 11.52 -10.22
C GLN A 69 -0.72 12.58 -10.31
N ASP A 70 -0.16 13.00 -9.17
CA ASP A 70 0.86 14.06 -9.07
C ASP A 70 2.23 13.58 -9.56
N ASP A 71 2.55 12.29 -9.40
CA ASP A 71 3.84 11.70 -9.79
C ASP A 71 3.65 10.49 -10.73
N ARG A 72 3.08 10.71 -11.91
CA ARG A 72 2.82 9.66 -12.91
C ARG A 72 4.08 9.04 -13.51
N GLU A 73 5.18 9.77 -13.54
CA GLU A 73 6.45 9.26 -14.09
C GLU A 73 7.26 8.48 -13.07
N GLY A 74 7.18 8.86 -11.80
CA GLY A 74 7.91 8.23 -10.71
C GLY A 74 7.13 7.11 -10.01
N THR A 75 5.80 7.14 -10.09
CA THR A 75 4.95 6.17 -9.38
C THR A 75 4.15 5.31 -10.35
N ARG A 76 4.28 4.00 -10.24
CA ARG A 76 3.55 3.03 -11.05
C ARG A 76 2.79 2.06 -10.16
N TRP A 77 1.52 1.89 -10.46
CA TRP A 77 0.67 0.90 -9.81
C TRP A 77 0.37 -0.26 -10.76
N VAL A 78 0.46 -1.47 -10.22
CA VAL A 78 0.05 -2.69 -10.91
C VAL A 78 -1.03 -3.39 -10.10
N LYS A 79 -1.93 -4.09 -10.79
CA LYS A 79 -2.99 -4.91 -10.22
C LYS A 79 -2.78 -6.38 -10.59
N CYS A 80 -3.24 -7.27 -9.73
CA CYS A 80 -3.36 -8.68 -9.99
C CYS A 80 -4.85 -9.03 -10.06
N ILE A 81 -5.27 -9.58 -11.20
CA ILE A 81 -6.65 -9.93 -11.49
C ILE A 81 -6.80 -11.44 -11.41
N HIS A 82 -7.80 -11.92 -10.68
CA HIS A 82 -8.24 -13.31 -10.77
C HIS A 82 -9.12 -13.47 -12.00
N VAL A 83 -8.56 -14.07 -13.04
CA VAL A 83 -9.18 -14.14 -14.39
C VAL A 83 -10.59 -14.73 -14.38
N PRO A 84 -10.88 -15.86 -13.68
CA PRO A 84 -12.22 -16.43 -13.68
C PRO A 84 -13.32 -15.53 -13.11
N SER A 85 -12.99 -14.63 -12.16
CA SER A 85 -13.96 -13.73 -11.55
C SER A 85 -13.87 -12.29 -12.04
N GLY A 86 -12.81 -11.93 -12.76
CA GLY A 86 -12.51 -10.56 -13.16
C GLY A 86 -12.12 -9.63 -12.01
N ARG A 87 -12.03 -10.12 -10.77
CA ARG A 87 -11.79 -9.30 -9.58
C ARG A 87 -10.32 -8.98 -9.40
N ILE A 88 -10.04 -7.78 -8.90
CA ILE A 88 -8.70 -7.42 -8.42
C ILE A 88 -8.48 -8.10 -7.06
N VAL A 89 -7.44 -8.95 -7.00
CA VAL A 89 -7.10 -9.73 -5.80
C VAL A 89 -5.78 -9.29 -5.17
N GLY A 90 -5.18 -8.24 -5.70
CA GLY A 90 -3.98 -7.65 -5.16
C GLY A 90 -3.37 -6.61 -6.07
N GLY A 91 -2.29 -6.00 -5.62
CA GLY A 91 -1.55 -5.03 -6.39
C GLY A 91 -0.24 -4.62 -5.74
N ALA A 92 0.51 -3.77 -6.38
CA ALA A 92 1.73 -3.20 -5.84
C ALA A 92 1.97 -1.79 -6.40
N MET A 93 2.59 -0.95 -5.59
CA MET A 93 3.08 0.34 -6.00
C MET A 93 4.60 0.30 -6.14
N PHE A 94 5.10 0.80 -7.24
CA PHE A 94 6.52 0.96 -7.48
C PHE A 94 6.85 2.44 -7.60
N GLN A 95 7.94 2.87 -6.95
CA GLN A 95 8.51 4.19 -7.15
C GLN A 95 9.87 4.07 -7.86
N VAL A 96 10.04 4.82 -8.92
CA VAL A 96 11.26 4.89 -9.73
C VAL A 96 12.07 6.11 -9.30
N HIS A 97 13.13 5.89 -8.58
CA HIS A 97 14.05 6.94 -8.16
C HIS A 97 15.22 7.00 -9.13
N ARG A 98 15.25 8.01 -10.00
CA ARG A 98 16.35 8.25 -10.96
C ARG A 98 17.61 8.81 -10.30
N ARG A 99 17.50 9.26 -9.06
CA ARG A 99 18.59 9.79 -8.20
C ARG A 99 18.31 9.38 -6.78
N ASN A 100 19.34 9.46 -5.93
CA ASN A 100 19.16 9.25 -4.49
C ASN A 100 18.08 10.20 -3.92
N PRO A 101 16.92 9.71 -3.48
CA PRO A 101 15.87 10.53 -2.91
C PRO A 101 16.18 10.99 -1.47
N TYR A 102 17.21 10.40 -0.85
CA TYR A 102 17.55 10.60 0.56
C TYR A 102 18.83 11.43 0.76
N ARG A 103 19.26 12.24 -0.25
CA ARG A 103 20.47 13.07 -0.13
C ARG A 103 20.41 14.05 1.05
N ALA A 104 19.22 14.53 1.39
CA ALA A 104 18.98 15.42 2.54
C ALA A 104 18.58 14.66 3.82
N GLY A 105 18.73 13.34 3.84
CA GLY A 105 18.22 12.48 4.90
C GLY A 105 16.78 12.02 4.67
N LEU A 106 16.26 11.27 5.61
CA LEU A 106 14.85 10.88 5.61
C LEU A 106 13.98 12.06 6.05
N PRO A 107 12.92 12.40 5.30
CA PRO A 107 11.93 13.32 5.83
C PRO A 107 11.24 12.66 7.05
N PRO A 108 10.95 13.41 8.11
CA PRO A 108 10.21 12.86 9.23
C PRO A 108 8.82 12.46 8.78
N LEU A 109 8.43 11.23 9.10
CA LEU A 109 7.04 10.82 8.92
C LEU A 109 6.18 11.52 9.97
N GLN A 110 5.09 12.10 9.53
CA GLN A 110 4.03 12.59 10.41
C GLN A 110 2.81 11.71 10.22
N ALA A 111 2.48 10.90 11.22
CA ALA A 111 1.33 9.98 11.18
C ALA A 111 0.01 10.76 11.44
N THR A 112 -0.32 11.66 10.50
CA THR A 112 -1.46 12.58 10.61
C THR A 112 -2.83 11.89 10.57
N TRP A 113 -2.86 10.60 10.29
CA TRP A 113 -4.07 9.76 10.39
C TRP A 113 -4.45 9.41 11.84
N PHE A 114 -3.58 9.72 12.80
CA PHE A 114 -3.89 9.65 14.23
C PHE A 114 -3.95 11.05 14.84
N PRO A 115 -4.73 11.25 15.92
CA PRO A 115 -4.79 12.52 16.62
C PRO A 115 -3.42 12.98 17.12
N GLU A 116 -3.17 14.27 17.08
CA GLU A 116 -1.94 14.86 17.61
C GLU A 116 -1.77 14.53 19.09
N GLY A 117 -0.54 14.15 19.49
CA GLY A 117 -0.21 13.76 20.86
C GLY A 117 -0.73 12.38 21.30
N SER A 118 -1.42 11.63 20.44
CA SER A 118 -1.87 10.28 20.79
C SER A 118 -0.71 9.28 20.82
N GLU A 119 -0.84 8.27 21.67
CA GLU A 119 0.14 7.17 21.77
C GLU A 119 0.30 6.43 20.44
N LEU A 120 -0.81 6.16 19.73
CA LEU A 120 -0.77 5.50 18.42
C LEU A 120 0.01 6.31 17.38
N ARG A 121 -0.09 7.65 17.41
CA ARG A 121 0.71 8.50 16.54
C ARG A 121 2.19 8.35 16.83
N GLY A 122 2.58 8.43 18.10
CA GLY A 122 3.98 8.26 18.52
C GLY A 122 4.54 6.89 18.16
N LEU A 123 3.77 5.82 18.36
CA LEU A 123 4.15 4.45 18.00
C LEU A 123 4.29 4.28 16.47
N SER A 124 3.38 4.84 15.69
CA SER A 124 3.43 4.80 14.24
C SER A 124 4.67 5.52 13.71
N GLU A 125 4.93 6.74 14.18
CA GLU A 125 6.10 7.54 13.78
C GLU A 125 7.41 6.83 14.16
N ALA A 126 7.50 6.25 15.36
CA ALA A 126 8.68 5.48 15.80
C ALA A 126 8.89 4.22 14.98
N MET A 127 7.83 3.47 14.67
CA MET A 127 7.89 2.28 13.82
C MET A 127 8.44 2.63 12.43
N TYR A 128 7.90 3.64 11.78
CA TYR A 128 8.36 4.05 10.46
C TYR A 128 9.77 4.63 10.46
N ALA A 129 10.14 5.36 11.51
CA ALA A 129 11.51 5.87 11.67
C ALA A 129 12.52 4.71 11.70
N GLN A 130 12.23 3.64 12.45
CA GLN A 130 13.07 2.44 12.49
C GLN A 130 13.08 1.67 11.16
N LEU A 131 11.89 1.46 10.58
CA LEU A 131 11.74 0.72 9.32
C LEU A 131 12.49 1.41 8.17
N TRP A 132 12.52 2.73 8.15
CA TRP A 132 13.15 3.52 7.08
C TRP A 132 14.59 3.94 7.38
N ALA A 133 15.10 3.73 8.60
CA ALA A 133 16.43 4.18 9.03
C ALA A 133 17.57 3.78 8.08
N TRP A 134 17.46 2.62 7.43
CA TRP A 134 18.47 2.09 6.53
C TRP A 134 18.40 2.60 5.09
N ARG A 135 17.28 3.24 4.69
CA ARG A 135 17.08 3.69 3.30
C ARG A 135 18.15 4.64 2.78
N PRO A 136 18.59 5.68 3.53
CA PRO A 136 19.62 6.58 3.05
C PRO A 136 20.95 5.88 2.75
N ARG A 137 21.22 4.79 3.44
CA ARG A 137 22.45 4.00 3.28
C ARG A 137 22.35 2.96 2.16
N LEU A 138 21.18 2.31 2.05
CA LEU A 138 20.98 1.19 1.12
C LEU A 138 20.46 1.64 -0.25
N MET A 139 19.83 2.82 -0.30
CA MET A 139 19.16 3.34 -1.49
C MET A 139 19.84 4.65 -1.96
N SER A 140 21.19 4.62 -2.03
CA SER A 140 22.00 5.80 -2.37
C SER A 140 22.04 6.11 -3.88
N ASP A 141 21.72 5.14 -4.71
CA ASP A 141 21.77 5.27 -6.17
C ASP A 141 20.38 5.28 -6.80
N ALA A 142 20.31 5.35 -8.11
CA ALA A 142 19.07 5.15 -8.84
C ALA A 142 18.53 3.74 -8.59
N HIS A 143 17.26 3.62 -8.21
CA HIS A 143 16.65 2.34 -7.88
C HIS A 143 15.14 2.36 -8.07
N ILE A 144 14.55 1.18 -8.08
CA ILE A 144 13.10 1.00 -8.01
C ILE A 144 12.77 0.48 -6.60
N CYS A 145 11.89 1.15 -5.91
CA CYS A 145 11.38 0.74 -4.61
C CYS A 145 9.95 0.24 -4.74
N MET A 146 9.66 -0.93 -4.21
CA MET A 146 8.30 -1.41 -4.07
C MET A 146 7.78 -0.97 -2.69
N TYR A 147 6.71 -0.21 -2.70
CA TYR A 147 6.02 0.23 -1.50
C TYR A 147 4.75 -0.60 -1.31
N GLY A 148 4.69 -1.28 -0.17
CA GLY A 148 3.57 -2.15 0.17
C GLY A 148 3.52 -3.39 -0.72
N PRO A 149 3.96 -4.55 -0.25
CA PRO A 149 3.55 -5.79 -0.89
C PRO A 149 2.07 -5.98 -0.59
N ILE A 150 1.28 -5.92 -1.62
CA ILE A 150 -0.12 -6.20 -1.48
C ILE A 150 -0.40 -7.36 -2.38
N LEU A 151 -0.02 -8.50 -1.91
CA LEU A 151 -0.53 -9.75 -2.38
C LEU A 151 -1.48 -10.25 -1.31
N ILE A 152 -2.75 -9.97 -1.51
CA ILE A 152 -3.77 -10.71 -0.81
C ILE A 152 -4.29 -11.74 -1.76
N LEU A 153 -3.81 -12.90 -1.59
CA LEU A 153 -4.58 -14.06 -1.94
C LEU A 153 -5.61 -14.30 -0.82
N SER A 154 -6.60 -13.44 -0.68
CA SER A 154 -7.83 -13.86 0.00
C SER A 154 -8.56 -14.82 -0.94
N LEU A 155 -8.00 -16.01 -1.10
CA LEU A 155 -8.63 -17.13 -1.82
C LEU A 155 -9.84 -17.67 -1.05
N SER A 156 -10.13 -17.16 0.15
CA SER A 156 -11.26 -17.62 0.97
C SER A 156 -12.63 -17.33 0.37
N GLY A 157 -12.75 -16.39 -0.57
CA GLY A 157 -13.98 -16.13 -1.33
C GLY A 157 -14.08 -16.83 -2.68
N LEU A 158 -13.06 -17.56 -3.12
CA LEU A 158 -13.00 -18.19 -4.45
C LEU A 158 -13.36 -19.68 -4.44
N ARG A 159 -13.69 -20.24 -3.27
CA ARG A 159 -14.24 -21.60 -3.20
C ARG A 159 -15.77 -21.54 -3.33
N ARG A 160 -16.25 -21.43 -4.55
CA ARG A 160 -17.57 -21.95 -4.97
C ARG A 160 -17.50 -22.36 -6.42
#